data_5a87698fd79ca2f06e6074327d4bd334
#
_entry.id   5a87698fd79ca2f06e6074327d4bd334
#
_cell.length_a   1.000
_cell.length_b   1.000
_cell.length_c   1.000
_cell.angle_alpha   90.00
_cell.angle_beta   90.00
_cell.angle_gamma   90.00
#
_symmetry.space_group_name_H-M   'P 1'
#
loop_
_entity.id
_entity.type
_entity.pdbx_description
1 polymer ?
#
loop_
_entity_poly.entity_id
_entity_poly.type
_entity_poly.pdbx_seq_one_letter_code
_entity_poly.pdbx_strand_id
1 'polypeptide(L)'
;MEEHPFPVTVHVDGDYAKEGSSCVLTVPTNASDYYAYRKPLSDENEQTISFIVPAAKYSSQITIELLDSDERVIYSRTCTYQAYDEWQNMLLAGHMGKQTDTVSWPEQIKRNDLGTAVSVRTVTLTEDNLYTEKEGYGMLDFLSVDVAYFEELSSDVKNALLEWVKEGGTIVFEGSGGWTALQKMNINGFGSSKTFSAGSNQKLLYRSLGDGSVWFLGKTLSQTVSRLTDERKSQFILILSKGASGSYSEDFSSLRSE
;
A
#
# COMPACT_ATOMS: atom_id res chain seq x y z
N MET A 1 -3.91 -7.96 -17.89
CA MET A 1 -3.46 -6.97 -16.90
C MET A 1 -4.44 -6.99 -15.75
N GLU A 2 -4.02 -7.40 -14.59
CA GLU A 2 -4.85 -7.35 -13.39
C GLU A 2 -4.96 -5.88 -12.96
N GLU A 3 -6.19 -5.38 -12.95
CA GLU A 3 -6.47 -4.03 -12.47
C GLU A 3 -6.34 -4.07 -10.94
N HIS A 4 -5.36 -3.36 -10.40
CA HIS A 4 -5.19 -3.29 -8.95
C HIS A 4 -6.36 -2.55 -8.31
N PRO A 5 -7.08 -3.18 -7.37
CA PRO A 5 -8.13 -2.50 -6.64
C PRO A 5 -7.54 -1.36 -5.81
N PHE A 6 -8.30 -0.29 -5.65
CA PHE A 6 -7.93 0.83 -4.79
C PHE A 6 -9.01 1.11 -3.74
N PRO A 7 -8.61 1.52 -2.54
CA PRO A 7 -9.56 1.85 -1.49
C PRO A 7 -10.14 3.26 -1.67
N VAL A 8 -11.42 3.39 -1.35
CA VAL A 8 -12.13 4.66 -1.25
C VAL A 8 -12.71 4.75 0.15
N THR A 9 -12.35 5.81 0.87
CA THR A 9 -12.86 6.07 2.22
C THR A 9 -13.83 7.26 2.16
N VAL A 10 -15.03 7.04 2.68
CA VAL A 10 -16.09 8.05 2.78
C VAL A 10 -16.31 8.38 4.24
N HIS A 11 -16.08 9.62 4.62
CA HIS A 11 -16.45 10.13 5.93
C HIS A 11 -17.84 10.74 5.83
N VAL A 12 -18.77 10.23 6.63
CA VAL A 12 -20.13 10.74 6.73
C VAL A 12 -20.27 11.35 8.11
N ASP A 13 -20.58 12.63 8.14
CA ASP A 13 -20.85 13.41 9.33
C ASP A 13 -22.26 14.03 9.30
N GLY A 14 -22.84 14.24 10.48
CA GLY A 14 -24.11 14.91 10.68
C GLY A 14 -25.36 14.03 10.52
N ASP A 15 -26.50 14.71 10.32
CA ASP A 15 -27.84 14.14 10.37
C ASP A 15 -28.21 13.17 9.23
N TYR A 16 -27.25 12.84 8.39
CA TYR A 16 -27.48 11.94 7.23
C TYR A 16 -27.38 10.46 7.62
N ALA A 17 -26.74 10.14 8.74
CA ALA A 17 -26.59 8.79 9.24
C ALA A 17 -27.82 8.44 10.08
N LYS A 18 -28.79 7.75 9.48
CA LYS A 18 -29.98 7.23 10.18
C LYS A 18 -30.11 5.75 9.94
N GLU A 19 -30.75 5.07 10.89
CA GLU A 19 -31.07 3.64 10.76
C GLU A 19 -31.80 3.37 9.43
N GLY A 20 -31.31 2.38 8.69
CA GLY A 20 -31.83 2.02 7.38
C GLY A 20 -31.27 2.82 6.20
N SER A 21 -30.47 3.87 6.46
CA SER A 21 -29.76 4.59 5.41
C SER A 21 -28.56 3.82 4.89
N SER A 22 -28.07 4.16 3.71
CA SER A 22 -26.91 3.49 3.10
C SER A 22 -26.06 4.45 2.29
N CYS A 23 -24.77 4.14 2.23
CA CYS A 23 -23.83 4.77 1.31
C CYS A 23 -23.65 3.86 0.08
N VAL A 24 -23.83 4.45 -1.10
CA VAL A 24 -23.63 3.78 -2.39
C VAL A 24 -22.50 4.46 -3.12
N LEU A 25 -21.53 3.65 -3.58
CA LEU A 25 -20.44 4.10 -4.41
C LEU A 25 -20.57 3.47 -5.80
N THR A 26 -20.64 4.30 -6.83
CA THR A 26 -20.78 3.87 -8.22
C THR A 26 -19.54 4.22 -9.02
N VAL A 27 -19.02 3.23 -9.75
CA VAL A 27 -17.85 3.34 -10.61
C VAL A 27 -18.21 2.93 -12.02
N PRO A 28 -18.21 3.84 -13.00
CA PRO A 28 -18.46 3.48 -14.39
C PRO A 28 -17.35 2.55 -14.92
N THR A 29 -17.74 1.47 -15.59
CA THR A 29 -16.81 0.50 -16.20
C THR A 29 -16.65 0.71 -17.70
N ASN A 30 -17.71 1.22 -18.34
CA ASN A 30 -17.74 1.61 -19.75
C ASN A 30 -18.87 2.64 -19.96
N ALA A 31 -19.23 2.93 -21.20
CA ALA A 31 -20.24 3.94 -21.52
C ALA A 31 -21.65 3.64 -20.95
N SER A 32 -21.98 2.39 -20.64
CA SER A 32 -23.31 1.96 -20.20
C SER A 32 -23.33 1.14 -18.92
N ASP A 33 -22.18 0.61 -18.49
CA ASP A 33 -22.12 -0.29 -17.35
C ASP A 33 -21.36 0.36 -16.18
N TYR A 34 -21.68 -0.06 -14.97
CA TYR A 34 -21.05 0.41 -13.75
C TYR A 34 -21.01 -0.67 -12.67
N TYR A 35 -20.05 -0.58 -11.77
CA TYR A 35 -20.08 -1.28 -10.49
C TYR A 35 -20.74 -0.39 -9.45
N ALA A 36 -21.65 -0.95 -8.66
CA ALA A 36 -22.25 -0.28 -7.51
C ALA A 36 -21.96 -1.09 -6.23
N TYR A 37 -21.41 -0.41 -5.26
CA TYR A 37 -21.10 -0.95 -3.93
C TYR A 37 -21.99 -0.27 -2.93
N ARG A 38 -22.65 -1.03 -2.06
CA ARG A 38 -23.57 -0.49 -1.04
C ARG A 38 -23.14 -0.97 0.33
N LYS A 39 -23.04 -0.03 1.27
CA LYS A 39 -22.83 -0.32 2.69
C LYS A 39 -23.88 0.40 3.54
N PRO A 40 -24.45 -0.28 4.57
CA PRO A 40 -25.39 0.35 5.47
C PRO A 40 -24.68 1.42 6.31
N LEU A 41 -25.41 2.46 6.68
CA LEU A 41 -25.01 3.46 7.65
C LEU A 41 -25.48 3.03 9.05
N SER A 42 -24.71 3.32 10.07
CA SER A 42 -25.09 3.21 11.48
C SER A 42 -25.78 4.50 11.94
N ASP A 43 -26.34 4.48 13.15
CA ASP A 43 -26.93 5.66 13.80
C ASP A 43 -25.89 6.61 14.41
N GLU A 44 -24.61 6.35 14.17
CA GLU A 44 -23.54 7.20 14.68
C GLU A 44 -23.46 8.50 13.89
N ASN A 45 -23.34 9.65 14.59
CA ASN A 45 -23.25 10.96 13.96
C ASN A 45 -22.05 11.15 13.04
N GLU A 46 -20.98 10.40 13.30
CA GLU A 46 -19.77 10.39 12.48
C GLU A 46 -19.39 8.95 12.21
N GLN A 47 -19.22 8.60 10.94
CA GLN A 47 -18.79 7.26 10.57
C GLN A 47 -17.90 7.28 9.35
N THR A 48 -17.01 6.31 9.29
CA THR A 48 -16.08 6.11 8.18
C THR A 48 -16.44 4.80 7.48
N ILE A 49 -16.66 4.88 6.17
CA ILE A 49 -17.02 3.73 5.35
C ILE A 49 -15.94 3.54 4.31
N SER A 50 -15.35 2.36 4.25
CA SER A 50 -14.34 2.03 3.26
C SER A 50 -14.90 1.09 2.20
N PHE A 51 -14.58 1.37 0.94
CA PHE A 51 -14.88 0.51 -0.21
C PHE A 51 -13.58 0.12 -0.86
N ILE A 52 -13.50 -1.10 -1.38
CA ILE A 52 -12.42 -1.54 -2.25
C ILE A 52 -12.98 -1.62 -3.66
N VAL A 53 -12.41 -0.83 -4.55
CA VAL A 53 -12.96 -0.57 -5.87
C VAL A 53 -11.98 -1.08 -6.91
N PRO A 54 -12.41 -1.90 -7.90
CA PRO A 54 -11.55 -2.25 -9.01
C PRO A 54 -11.20 -1.00 -9.82
N ALA A 55 -9.96 -0.89 -10.28
CA ALA A 55 -9.56 0.20 -11.14
C ALA A 55 -10.38 0.18 -12.43
N ALA A 56 -11.15 1.22 -12.68
CA ALA A 56 -11.93 1.32 -13.89
C ALA A 56 -11.07 1.87 -15.03
N LYS A 57 -10.83 1.06 -16.05
CA LYS A 57 -9.97 1.38 -17.20
C LYS A 57 -10.48 2.59 -18.01
N TYR A 58 -11.75 2.92 -17.91
CA TYR A 58 -12.40 3.88 -18.78
C TYR A 58 -13.00 5.09 -18.07
N SER A 59 -12.90 5.18 -16.76
CA SER A 59 -13.45 6.29 -16.00
C SER A 59 -12.48 6.76 -14.92
N SER A 60 -12.33 8.06 -14.82
CA SER A 60 -11.65 8.73 -13.70
C SER A 60 -12.65 9.35 -12.73
N GLN A 61 -13.88 8.85 -12.70
CA GLN A 61 -14.95 9.38 -11.85
C GLN A 61 -15.59 8.28 -11.02
N ILE A 62 -15.92 8.63 -9.79
CA ILE A 62 -16.77 7.84 -8.90
C ILE A 62 -17.89 8.73 -8.40
N THR A 63 -19.09 8.16 -8.25
CA THR A 63 -20.22 8.86 -7.65
C THR A 63 -20.51 8.22 -6.30
N ILE A 64 -20.63 9.06 -5.28
CA ILE A 64 -20.98 8.67 -3.91
C ILE A 64 -22.37 9.22 -3.64
N GLU A 65 -23.30 8.35 -3.22
CA GLU A 65 -24.68 8.71 -2.88
C GLU A 65 -25.00 8.21 -1.47
N LEU A 66 -25.72 9.02 -0.71
CA LEU A 66 -26.36 8.61 0.52
C LEU A 66 -27.84 8.43 0.22
N LEU A 67 -28.37 7.27 0.59
CA LEU A 67 -29.77 6.90 0.44
C LEU A 67 -30.42 6.84 1.82
N ASP A 68 -31.66 7.36 1.92
CA ASP A 68 -32.49 7.15 3.10
C ASP A 68 -33.06 5.73 3.17
N SER A 69 -33.85 5.46 4.22
CA SER A 69 -34.52 4.16 4.40
C SER A 69 -35.57 3.84 3.33
N ASP A 70 -36.03 4.84 2.57
CA ASP A 70 -36.97 4.70 1.45
C ASP A 70 -36.22 4.60 0.10
N GLU A 71 -34.91 4.45 0.12
CA GLU A 71 -34.02 4.40 -1.06
C GLU A 71 -33.98 5.68 -1.90
N ARG A 72 -34.32 6.83 -1.30
CA ARG A 72 -34.21 8.13 -1.97
C ARG A 72 -32.82 8.71 -1.75
N VAL A 73 -32.24 9.25 -2.83
CA VAL A 73 -30.96 9.96 -2.74
C VAL A 73 -31.15 11.25 -1.94
N ILE A 74 -30.48 11.32 -0.78
CA ILE A 74 -30.46 12.51 0.08
C ILE A 74 -29.19 13.34 -0.10
N TYR A 75 -28.15 12.72 -0.63
CA TYR A 75 -26.90 13.38 -0.98
C TYR A 75 -26.26 12.67 -2.17
N SER A 76 -25.65 13.42 -3.09
CA SER A 76 -24.88 12.87 -4.20
C SER A 76 -23.66 13.74 -4.49
N ARG A 77 -22.52 13.10 -4.70
CA ARG A 77 -21.26 13.77 -5.07
C ARG A 77 -20.49 12.92 -6.07
N THR A 78 -20.09 13.56 -7.17
CA THR A 78 -19.15 12.96 -8.10
C THR A 78 -17.75 13.47 -7.80
N CYS A 79 -16.82 12.55 -7.62
CA CYS A 79 -15.40 12.80 -7.41
C CYS A 79 -14.61 12.34 -8.62
N THR A 80 -13.58 13.11 -8.99
CA THR A 80 -12.61 12.68 -9.99
C THR A 80 -11.37 12.15 -9.28
N TYR A 81 -10.84 11.06 -9.79
CA TYR A 81 -9.54 10.54 -9.38
C TYR A 81 -8.61 10.48 -10.57
N GLN A 82 -7.32 10.52 -10.32
CA GLN A 82 -6.33 10.36 -11.37
C GLN A 82 -5.96 8.88 -11.45
N ALA A 83 -6.45 8.21 -12.49
CA ALA A 83 -5.97 6.87 -12.81
C ALA A 83 -4.58 7.01 -13.45
N TYR A 84 -3.59 6.36 -12.85
CA TYR A 84 -2.28 6.18 -13.45
C TYR A 84 -2.29 4.83 -14.16
N ASP A 85 -2.09 4.83 -15.46
CA ASP A 85 -1.88 3.59 -16.18
C ASP A 85 -0.41 3.10 -16.01
N GLU A 86 -0.15 1.87 -16.39
CA GLU A 86 1.19 1.25 -16.28
C GLU A 86 2.29 2.04 -16.98
N TRP A 87 1.92 2.88 -17.93
CA TRP A 87 2.84 3.68 -18.74
C TRP A 87 3.35 4.93 -18.00
N GLN A 88 2.69 5.33 -16.94
CA GLN A 88 3.09 6.51 -16.18
C GLN A 88 4.24 6.25 -15.20
N ASN A 89 4.77 5.02 -15.17
CA ASN A 89 6.00 4.68 -14.43
C ASN A 89 6.05 5.30 -13.04
N MET A 90 5.05 5.05 -12.24
CA MET A 90 4.97 5.52 -10.86
C MET A 90 5.02 4.35 -9.89
N LEU A 91 5.78 4.51 -8.82
CA LEU A 91 5.77 3.62 -7.66
C LEU A 91 5.07 4.32 -6.51
N LEU A 92 4.19 3.60 -5.83
CA LEU A 92 3.45 4.07 -4.67
C LEU A 92 4.01 3.44 -3.40
N ALA A 93 4.73 4.25 -2.63
CA ALA A 93 5.30 3.86 -1.35
C ALA A 93 4.37 4.24 -0.20
N GLY A 94 3.85 3.25 0.54
CA GLY A 94 3.09 3.48 1.76
C GLY A 94 4.02 3.75 2.95
N HIS A 95 3.55 4.55 3.90
CA HIS A 95 4.20 4.73 5.20
C HIS A 95 3.17 4.72 6.32
N MET A 96 3.46 3.94 7.36
CA MET A 96 2.69 3.89 8.62
C MET A 96 3.62 4.18 9.80
N GLY A 97 3.29 5.17 10.61
CA GLY A 97 4.06 5.49 11.81
C GLY A 97 3.79 6.88 12.35
N LYS A 98 4.32 7.13 13.53
CA LYS A 98 4.20 8.43 14.21
C LYS A 98 5.17 9.47 13.63
N GLN A 99 6.19 9.03 12.90
CA GLN A 99 7.22 9.90 12.34
C GLN A 99 6.88 10.23 10.88
N THR A 100 6.72 11.52 10.62
CA THR A 100 6.44 12.06 9.27
C THR A 100 7.71 12.32 8.46
N ASP A 101 8.80 11.61 8.75
CA ASP A 101 10.06 11.76 8.02
C ASP A 101 9.87 11.34 6.56
N THR A 102 9.73 12.33 5.70
CA THR A 102 9.64 12.08 4.26
C THR A 102 10.95 11.51 3.74
N VAL A 103 10.86 10.37 3.07
CA VAL A 103 12.00 9.78 2.37
C VAL A 103 12.28 10.59 1.12
N SER A 104 13.50 11.09 0.99
CA SER A 104 13.95 11.75 -0.23
C SER A 104 14.37 10.70 -1.26
N TRP A 105 13.47 10.41 -2.19
CA TRP A 105 13.75 9.54 -3.32
C TRP A 105 14.37 10.34 -4.48
N PRO A 106 15.15 9.69 -5.37
CA PRO A 106 15.57 10.31 -6.63
C PRO A 106 14.34 10.73 -7.44
N GLU A 107 14.39 11.90 -8.08
CA GLU A 107 13.29 12.38 -8.93
C GLU A 107 12.93 11.41 -10.04
N GLN A 108 13.94 10.68 -10.54
CA GLN A 108 13.79 9.67 -11.56
C GLN A 108 14.60 8.42 -11.22
N ILE A 109 13.92 7.29 -11.21
CA ILE A 109 14.52 5.97 -11.07
C ILE A 109 14.53 5.32 -12.45
N LYS A 110 15.71 4.97 -12.95
CA LYS A 110 15.82 4.28 -14.24
C LYS A 110 15.49 2.80 -14.05
N ARG A 111 14.48 2.34 -14.76
CA ARG A 111 14.22 0.91 -14.92
C ARG A 111 14.92 0.41 -16.16
N ASN A 112 15.95 -0.40 -15.98
CA ASN A 112 16.74 -0.94 -17.10
C ASN A 112 15.93 -1.88 -18.00
N ASP A 113 14.89 -2.51 -17.46
CA ASP A 113 13.99 -3.42 -18.17
C ASP A 113 13.00 -2.72 -19.10
N LEU A 114 12.65 -1.46 -18.81
CA LEU A 114 11.65 -0.71 -19.59
C LEU A 114 12.23 0.51 -20.32
N GLY A 115 13.49 0.87 -20.08
CA GLY A 115 14.11 2.06 -20.66
C GLY A 115 13.48 3.40 -20.23
N THR A 116 12.59 3.38 -19.24
CA THR A 116 11.78 4.52 -18.79
C THR A 116 12.16 4.94 -17.39
N ALA A 117 11.99 6.22 -17.08
CA ALA A 117 12.16 6.74 -15.74
C ALA A 117 10.89 6.52 -14.92
N VAL A 118 11.05 6.16 -13.64
CA VAL A 118 9.97 5.91 -12.68
C VAL A 118 10.02 6.98 -11.60
N SER A 119 8.88 7.56 -11.23
CA SER A 119 8.75 8.46 -10.09
C SER A 119 8.20 7.71 -8.87
N VAL A 120 8.56 8.16 -7.66
CA VAL A 120 8.01 7.60 -6.42
C VAL A 120 7.06 8.60 -5.79
N ARG A 121 5.88 8.12 -5.40
CA ARG A 121 4.92 8.87 -4.59
C ARG A 121 4.78 8.19 -3.23
N THR A 122 4.76 8.98 -2.19
CA THR A 122 4.56 8.49 -0.82
C THR A 122 3.15 8.79 -0.35
N VAL A 123 2.50 7.78 0.23
CA VAL A 123 1.18 7.88 0.87
C VAL A 123 1.35 7.55 2.34
N THR A 124 0.89 8.43 3.21
CA THR A 124 0.84 8.17 4.65
C THR A 124 -0.49 7.49 5.00
N LEU A 125 -0.39 6.32 5.63
CA LEU A 125 -1.53 5.61 6.17
C LEU A 125 -1.67 5.94 7.65
N THR A 126 -2.86 6.38 8.04
CA THR A 126 -3.25 6.75 9.40
C THR A 126 -4.37 5.83 9.88
N GLU A 127 -4.77 5.90 11.13
CA GLU A 127 -5.87 5.11 11.70
C GLU A 127 -7.16 5.21 10.86
N ASP A 128 -7.43 6.36 10.25
CA ASP A 128 -8.64 6.61 9.46
C ASP A 128 -8.65 5.88 8.11
N ASN A 129 -7.51 5.40 7.63
CA ASN A 129 -7.38 4.74 6.33
C ASN A 129 -6.65 3.41 6.39
N LEU A 130 -6.75 2.70 7.51
CA LEU A 130 -6.31 1.32 7.63
C LEU A 130 -7.40 0.36 7.17
N TYR A 131 -7.00 -0.71 6.53
CA TYR A 131 -7.91 -1.70 5.96
C TYR A 131 -7.75 -3.05 6.66
N THR A 132 -8.87 -3.72 6.89
CA THR A 132 -8.93 -5.09 7.44
C THR A 132 -8.95 -6.15 6.33
N GLU A 133 -8.90 -5.72 5.07
CA GLU A 133 -8.85 -6.56 3.88
C GLU A 133 -7.55 -6.27 3.11
N LYS A 134 -6.87 -7.31 2.66
CA LYS A 134 -5.58 -7.22 1.96
C LYS A 134 -5.62 -6.37 0.69
N GLU A 135 -6.76 -6.39 0.01
CA GLU A 135 -7.03 -5.63 -1.23
C GLU A 135 -6.89 -4.12 -1.02
N GLY A 136 -7.13 -3.63 0.20
CA GLY A 136 -6.92 -2.23 0.57
C GLY A 136 -5.48 -1.75 0.43
N TYR A 137 -4.53 -2.67 0.41
CA TYR A 137 -3.10 -2.39 0.22
C TYR A 137 -2.59 -2.69 -1.20
N GLY A 138 -3.45 -3.25 -2.06
CA GLY A 138 -3.07 -3.75 -3.39
C GLY A 138 -2.50 -2.71 -4.34
N MET A 139 -2.77 -1.42 -4.12
CA MET A 139 -2.20 -0.33 -4.90
C MET A 139 -0.76 0.06 -4.50
N LEU A 140 -0.27 -0.43 -3.34
CA LEU A 140 1.05 -0.09 -2.85
C LEU A 140 2.10 -1.02 -3.45
N ASP A 141 3.20 -0.46 -3.93
CA ASP A 141 4.37 -1.23 -4.33
C ASP A 141 5.14 -1.75 -3.13
N PHE A 142 5.20 -0.97 -2.05
CA PHE A 142 5.71 -1.39 -0.76
C PHE A 142 5.19 -0.49 0.36
N LEU A 143 5.28 -0.97 1.59
CA LEU A 143 4.85 -0.27 2.79
C LEU A 143 5.96 -0.25 3.82
N SER A 144 6.39 0.93 4.27
CA SER A 144 7.21 1.05 5.47
C SER A 144 6.34 1.22 6.72
N VAL A 145 6.72 0.57 7.80
CA VAL A 145 5.98 0.63 9.06
C VAL A 145 6.92 0.70 10.27
N ASP A 146 6.67 1.66 11.16
CA ASP A 146 7.33 1.71 12.45
C ASP A 146 6.91 0.49 13.30
N VAL A 147 7.89 -0.20 13.90
CA VAL A 147 7.63 -1.42 14.69
C VAL A 147 6.67 -1.15 15.85
N ALA A 148 6.83 -0.02 16.56
CA ALA A 148 5.96 0.31 17.68
C ALA A 148 4.53 0.58 17.22
N TYR A 149 4.37 1.27 16.09
CA TYR A 149 3.07 1.49 15.48
C TYR A 149 2.42 0.18 15.04
N PHE A 150 3.18 -0.71 14.39
CA PHE A 150 2.70 -2.03 14.00
C PHE A 150 2.20 -2.84 15.21
N GLU A 151 2.91 -2.79 16.35
CA GLU A 151 2.49 -3.51 17.56
C GLU A 151 1.14 -3.00 18.12
N GLU A 152 0.80 -1.73 17.92
CA GLU A 152 -0.46 -1.10 18.33
C GLU A 152 -1.65 -1.44 17.39
N LEU A 153 -1.40 -1.85 16.13
CA LEU A 153 -2.47 -2.19 15.18
C LEU A 153 -3.37 -3.32 15.68
N SER A 154 -4.62 -3.32 15.24
CA SER A 154 -5.55 -4.43 15.48
C SER A 154 -5.07 -5.72 14.82
N SER A 155 -5.52 -6.85 15.32
CA SER A 155 -5.19 -8.17 14.73
C SER A 155 -5.66 -8.28 13.28
N ASP A 156 -6.81 -7.70 12.95
CA ASP A 156 -7.39 -7.78 11.61
C ASP A 156 -6.55 -7.00 10.60
N VAL A 157 -6.12 -5.78 10.95
CA VAL A 157 -5.22 -4.98 10.10
C VAL A 157 -3.87 -5.69 9.92
N LYS A 158 -3.28 -6.24 11.01
CA LYS A 158 -2.04 -7.02 10.92
C LYS A 158 -2.17 -8.22 9.98
N ASN A 159 -3.28 -8.94 10.08
CA ASN A 159 -3.56 -10.10 9.23
C ASN A 159 -3.71 -9.68 7.77
N ALA A 160 -4.47 -8.61 7.49
CA ALA A 160 -4.65 -8.09 6.14
C ALA A 160 -3.31 -7.69 5.50
N LEU A 161 -2.43 -7.00 6.24
CA LEU A 161 -1.08 -6.65 5.79
C LEU A 161 -0.24 -7.88 5.44
N LEU A 162 -0.31 -8.93 6.27
CA LEU A 162 0.49 -10.13 6.05
C LEU A 162 -0.07 -11.01 4.93
N GLU A 163 -1.39 -11.05 4.73
CA GLU A 163 -1.99 -11.68 3.56
C GLU A 163 -1.61 -10.93 2.27
N TRP A 164 -1.62 -9.59 2.29
CA TRP A 164 -1.11 -8.81 1.17
C TRP A 164 0.36 -9.11 0.85
N VAL A 165 1.21 -9.25 1.87
CA VAL A 165 2.61 -9.67 1.66
C VAL A 165 2.69 -11.06 1.05
N LYS A 166 1.90 -12.03 1.50
CA LYS A 166 1.90 -13.38 0.92
C LYS A 166 1.58 -13.40 -0.58
N GLU A 167 0.81 -12.43 -1.05
CA GLU A 167 0.43 -12.27 -2.47
C GLU A 167 1.38 -11.37 -3.28
N GLY A 168 2.52 -11.02 -2.75
CA GLY A 168 3.56 -10.29 -3.49
C GLY A 168 3.91 -8.91 -2.93
N GLY A 169 3.18 -8.42 -1.93
CA GLY A 169 3.47 -7.15 -1.28
C GLY A 169 4.80 -7.13 -0.52
N THR A 170 5.30 -5.96 -0.23
CA THR A 170 6.55 -5.78 0.52
C THR A 170 6.33 -4.88 1.73
N ILE A 171 6.64 -5.41 2.94
CA ILE A 171 6.67 -4.62 4.18
C ILE A 171 8.11 -4.36 4.59
N VAL A 172 8.39 -3.12 5.01
CA VAL A 172 9.67 -2.66 5.53
C VAL A 172 9.47 -2.21 6.97
N PHE A 173 9.92 -3.02 7.93
CA PHE A 173 9.89 -2.65 9.34
C PHE A 173 11.02 -1.66 9.67
N GLU A 174 10.63 -0.51 10.21
CA GLU A 174 11.52 0.54 10.66
C GLU A 174 11.76 0.44 12.17
N GLY A 175 13.01 0.58 12.57
CA GLY A 175 13.39 0.44 13.99
C GLY A 175 13.77 -1.00 14.38
N SER A 176 14.11 -1.17 15.64
CA SER A 176 14.51 -2.48 16.19
C SER A 176 13.29 -3.31 16.60
N GLY A 177 13.40 -4.63 16.44
CA GLY A 177 12.38 -5.56 16.96
C GLY A 177 11.32 -6.03 15.97
N GLY A 178 11.35 -5.61 14.69
CA GLY A 178 10.37 -6.04 13.68
C GLY A 178 10.22 -7.56 13.56
N TRP A 179 11.32 -8.29 13.59
CA TRP A 179 11.26 -9.75 13.61
C TRP A 179 10.58 -10.31 14.86
N THR A 180 10.88 -9.73 16.02
CA THR A 180 10.24 -10.13 17.30
C THR A 180 8.74 -9.86 17.30
N ALA A 181 8.31 -8.73 16.73
CA ALA A 181 6.89 -8.40 16.58
C ALA A 181 6.16 -9.46 15.73
N LEU A 182 6.74 -9.88 14.61
CA LEU A 182 6.18 -10.93 13.77
C LEU A 182 6.16 -12.31 14.45
N GLN A 183 7.20 -12.66 15.22
CA GLN A 183 7.23 -13.93 15.96
C GLN A 183 6.10 -14.05 16.98
N LYS A 184 5.68 -12.94 17.62
CA LYS A 184 4.53 -12.92 18.53
C LYS A 184 3.21 -13.31 17.85
N MET A 185 3.10 -13.14 16.54
CA MET A 185 1.91 -13.48 15.76
C MET A 185 1.85 -14.95 15.34
N ASN A 186 2.86 -15.78 15.66
CA ASN A 186 2.93 -17.19 15.29
C ASN A 186 2.73 -17.48 13.79
N ILE A 187 3.21 -16.59 12.93
CA ILE A 187 3.06 -16.73 11.49
C ILE A 187 4.05 -17.76 10.96
N ASN A 188 3.53 -18.69 10.19
CA ASN A 188 4.32 -19.71 9.50
C ASN A 188 4.57 -19.31 8.03
N GLY A 189 5.58 -19.91 7.41
CA GLY A 189 5.85 -19.76 5.97
C GLY A 189 6.92 -18.74 5.63
N PHE A 190 7.63 -18.19 6.62
CA PHE A 190 8.79 -17.35 6.33
C PHE A 190 9.94 -18.18 5.73
N GLY A 191 10.47 -17.69 4.62
CA GLY A 191 11.68 -18.21 4.02
C GLY A 191 12.94 -17.98 4.87
N SER A 192 14.07 -18.50 4.41
CA SER A 192 15.36 -18.26 5.05
C SER A 192 15.71 -16.77 5.05
N SER A 193 16.48 -16.36 6.07
CA SER A 193 17.01 -14.99 6.17
C SER A 193 17.99 -14.72 5.03
N LYS A 194 17.77 -13.63 4.31
CA LYS A 194 18.63 -13.13 3.25
C LYS A 194 19.14 -11.74 3.61
N THR A 195 20.25 -11.33 3.00
CA THR A 195 20.81 -9.99 3.20
C THR A 195 21.02 -9.29 1.88
N PHE A 196 20.66 -8.00 1.86
CA PHE A 196 20.98 -7.08 0.77
C PHE A 196 22.11 -6.15 1.21
N SER A 197 23.13 -5.99 0.37
CA SER A 197 24.24 -5.07 0.63
C SER A 197 23.89 -3.69 0.12
N ALA A 198 23.59 -2.77 1.02
CA ALA A 198 23.23 -1.39 0.70
C ALA A 198 24.44 -0.45 0.59
N GLY A 199 25.67 -0.99 0.64
CA GLY A 199 26.93 -0.24 0.57
C GLY A 199 28.04 -0.96 1.33
N SER A 200 29.20 -0.34 1.45
CA SER A 200 30.43 -0.99 1.97
C SER A 200 30.31 -1.61 3.38
N ASN A 201 29.33 -1.23 4.19
CA ASN A 201 29.14 -1.77 5.54
C ASN A 201 27.70 -1.88 5.99
N GLN A 202 26.71 -1.67 5.11
CA GLN A 202 25.30 -1.74 5.50
C GLN A 202 24.64 -2.97 4.87
N LYS A 203 24.28 -3.94 5.72
CA LYS A 203 23.50 -5.11 5.33
C LYS A 203 22.07 -4.94 5.84
N LEU A 204 21.12 -5.03 4.93
CA LEU A 204 19.70 -5.05 5.24
C LEU A 204 19.21 -6.48 5.23
N LEU A 205 18.49 -6.86 6.27
CA LEU A 205 17.96 -8.21 6.44
C LEU A 205 16.56 -8.27 5.85
N TYR A 206 16.25 -9.33 5.12
CA TYR A 206 14.89 -9.60 4.66
C TYR A 206 14.56 -11.10 4.64
N ARG A 207 13.28 -11.42 4.61
CA ARG A 207 12.73 -12.77 4.46
C ARG A 207 11.60 -12.76 3.45
N SER A 208 11.44 -13.82 2.68
CA SER A 208 10.23 -14.03 1.90
C SER A 208 9.07 -14.47 2.79
N LEU A 209 7.86 -14.10 2.43
CA LEU A 209 6.61 -14.61 2.98
C LEU A 209 5.62 -14.74 1.81
N GLY A 210 5.35 -15.99 1.39
CA GLY A 210 4.66 -16.23 0.12
C GLY A 210 5.47 -15.67 -1.04
N ASP A 211 4.81 -14.95 -1.92
CA ASP A 211 5.39 -14.27 -3.09
C ASP A 211 5.99 -12.89 -2.75
N GLY A 212 5.73 -12.38 -1.56
CA GLY A 212 6.23 -11.10 -1.09
C GLY A 212 7.44 -11.17 -0.17
N SER A 213 7.78 -10.04 0.42
CA SER A 213 8.96 -9.92 1.26
C SER A 213 8.76 -9.03 2.48
N VAL A 214 9.48 -9.35 3.55
CA VAL A 214 9.52 -8.58 4.78
C VAL A 214 10.95 -8.16 5.06
N TRP A 215 11.17 -6.86 5.18
CA TRP A 215 12.48 -6.23 5.40
C TRP A 215 12.59 -5.69 6.82
N PHE A 216 13.80 -5.70 7.36
CA PHE A 216 14.07 -5.25 8.72
C PHE A 216 15.18 -4.21 8.70
N LEU A 217 14.81 -2.98 9.00
CA LEU A 217 15.74 -1.87 9.13
C LEU A 217 15.97 -1.58 10.62
N GLY A 218 17.24 -1.46 11.04
CA GLY A 218 17.54 -1.03 12.41
C GLY A 218 17.35 0.48 12.63
N LYS A 219 16.89 1.21 11.61
CA LYS A 219 16.67 2.66 11.57
C LYS A 219 15.45 2.97 10.72
N THR A 220 15.08 4.25 10.59
CA THR A 220 14.03 4.67 9.67
C THR A 220 14.45 4.44 8.20
N LEU A 221 13.46 4.30 7.34
CA LEU A 221 13.69 4.20 5.90
C LEU A 221 14.41 5.44 5.37
N SER A 222 14.02 6.64 5.83
CA SER A 222 14.66 7.90 5.50
C SER A 222 16.14 7.90 5.86
N GLN A 223 16.51 7.51 7.08
CA GLN A 223 17.90 7.40 7.53
C GLN A 223 18.69 6.35 6.76
N THR A 224 18.04 5.29 6.33
CA THR A 224 18.68 4.24 5.53
C THR A 224 18.96 4.75 4.12
N VAL A 225 17.97 5.32 3.46
CA VAL A 225 18.06 5.82 2.08
C VAL A 225 19.01 7.01 1.95
N SER A 226 19.03 7.92 2.94
CA SER A 226 19.94 9.10 2.92
C SER A 226 21.43 8.75 2.85
N ARG A 227 21.79 7.54 3.22
CA ARG A 227 23.18 7.04 3.19
C ARG A 227 23.57 6.34 1.89
N LEU A 228 22.60 6.11 1.01
CA LEU A 228 22.82 5.46 -0.27
C LEU A 228 23.18 6.48 -1.34
N THR A 229 24.01 6.09 -2.30
CA THR A 229 24.15 6.83 -3.56
C THR A 229 22.83 6.76 -4.35
N ASP A 230 22.59 7.69 -5.28
CA ASP A 230 21.35 7.70 -6.04
C ASP A 230 21.14 6.43 -6.87
N GLU A 231 22.21 5.84 -7.39
CA GLU A 231 22.16 4.55 -8.04
C GLU A 231 21.71 3.44 -7.09
N ARG A 232 22.25 3.40 -5.87
CA ARG A 232 21.83 2.42 -4.86
C ARG A 232 20.43 2.66 -4.33
N LYS A 233 19.98 3.91 -4.23
CA LYS A 233 18.58 4.24 -3.91
C LYS A 233 17.66 3.67 -4.97
N SER A 234 17.98 3.87 -6.26
CA SER A 234 17.21 3.34 -7.38
C SER A 234 17.13 1.82 -7.36
N GLN A 235 18.23 1.14 -7.14
CA GLN A 235 18.27 -0.32 -7.00
C GLN A 235 17.42 -0.79 -5.80
N PHE A 236 17.55 -0.14 -4.66
CA PHE A 236 16.85 -0.51 -3.44
C PHE A 236 15.32 -0.40 -3.60
N ILE A 237 14.85 0.73 -4.14
CA ILE A 237 13.41 0.90 -4.32
C ILE A 237 12.82 -0.08 -5.33
N LEU A 238 13.53 -0.39 -6.42
CA LEU A 238 13.09 -1.37 -7.40
C LEU A 238 12.99 -2.78 -6.80
N ILE A 239 13.87 -3.13 -5.86
CA ILE A 239 13.79 -4.40 -5.13
C ILE A 239 12.58 -4.40 -4.20
N LEU A 240 12.33 -3.31 -3.48
CA LEU A 240 11.17 -3.22 -2.59
C LEU A 240 9.85 -3.33 -3.36
N SER A 241 9.78 -2.77 -4.57
CA SER A 241 8.55 -2.75 -5.38
C SER A 241 8.20 -4.08 -6.09
N LYS A 242 9.12 -5.05 -6.10
CA LYS A 242 8.91 -6.31 -6.84
C LYS A 242 8.61 -7.53 -5.96
N GLY A 243 8.64 -7.37 -4.65
CA GLY A 243 8.47 -8.50 -3.73
C GLY A 243 9.58 -9.55 -3.87
N ALA A 244 9.30 -10.79 -3.44
CA ALA A 244 10.26 -11.90 -3.47
C ALA A 244 10.36 -12.60 -4.84
N SER A 245 9.37 -12.43 -5.71
CA SER A 245 9.26 -13.10 -7.02
C SER A 245 9.97 -12.36 -8.15
N GLY A 246 10.47 -11.16 -7.91
CA GLY A 246 11.19 -10.39 -8.92
C GLY A 246 12.48 -11.08 -9.34
N SER A 247 12.66 -11.32 -10.63
CA SER A 247 13.82 -11.95 -11.27
C SER A 247 15.16 -11.19 -11.08
N TYR A 248 15.22 -10.25 -10.17
CA TYR A 248 16.44 -9.48 -9.84
C TYR A 248 17.47 -10.26 -9.02
N SER A 249 17.18 -11.49 -8.58
CA SER A 249 18.16 -12.30 -7.85
C SER A 249 19.38 -12.70 -8.70
N GLU A 250 19.26 -12.70 -10.02
CA GLU A 250 20.34 -13.08 -10.93
C GLU A 250 21.26 -11.92 -11.31
N ASP A 251 20.73 -10.70 -11.46
CA ASP A 251 21.54 -9.53 -11.86
C ASP A 251 22.43 -8.97 -10.73
N PHE A 252 22.13 -9.27 -9.47
CA PHE A 252 22.94 -8.81 -8.35
C PHE A 252 24.19 -9.66 -8.09
N SER A 253 24.30 -10.85 -8.66
CA SER A 253 25.51 -11.66 -8.57
C SER A 253 26.67 -11.05 -9.37
N SER A 254 26.40 -10.30 -10.42
CA SER A 254 27.40 -9.62 -11.26
C SER A 254 28.01 -8.37 -10.60
N LEU A 255 27.35 -7.78 -9.61
CA LEU A 255 27.88 -6.61 -8.87
C LEU A 255 28.79 -6.98 -7.69
N ARG A 256 29.16 -8.26 -7.54
CA ARG A 256 30.10 -8.74 -6.51
C ARG A 256 31.57 -8.65 -6.90
N SER A 257 31.88 -8.16 -8.08
CA SER A 257 33.25 -8.20 -8.63
C SER A 257 33.80 -6.82 -9.00
N GLU A 258 33.57 -5.77 -8.20
CA GLU A 258 34.40 -4.56 -8.21
C GLU A 258 34.64 -4.05 -6.80
#